data_1a7b211f4bde8ab179409f78d85a14df
#
_entry.id   1a7b211f4bde8ab179409f78d85a14df
#
_cell.length_a   1.000
_cell.length_b   1.000
_cell.length_c   1.000
_cell.angle_alpha   90.00
_cell.angle_beta   90.00
_cell.angle_gamma   90.00
#
_symmetry.space_group_name_H-M   'P 1'
#
loop_
_entity.id
_entity.type
_entity.pdbx_description
1 polymer ?
#
loop_
_entity_poly.entity_id
_entity_poly.type
_entity_poly.pdbx_seq_one_letter_code
_entity_poly.pdbx_strand_id
1 'polypeptide(L)'
;MKSFYEWYRKHITGAIFVGLILGILTGLFLAGRFNVVLTATSVLGSIYMSALNMMIFPLVFCSIVMGIASIGSAKTTGKITGAAMLFFLCTTAIASFVGLIIPRLICLGKGVSFKMATSDIQATKMDSILDTIKGLIPSNPVSAFAEGNMLQVLVFALIMGFTLIAIGEKGERLLKVIDSCNEACLKIISTVMYFTPIGVFCTIVPVVEANGTKTIVSLATQLIILYVAFCGFAFIVYGGAVSILGKTSPVKFFKAIMPAALNAFGTCSSSATIPLSKSCVEDKLGVPNQISSITIPLGATVNMDAVSILMSFMIMFFANACGVHVSISMMIIILLANVLLSVGTPGIPGGAIASFAALATMAGLPAGVMGVYISINTLCDMGATCVNVIGDMAGCVVLKEKIEIEK
;
A
#
# COMPACT_ATOMS: atom_id res chain seq x y z
N MET A 1 -32.97 2.28 -4.94
CA MET A 1 -31.60 2.82 -4.87
C MET A 1 -30.68 2.04 -3.92
N LYS A 2 -31.07 1.73 -2.66
CA LYS A 2 -30.23 0.93 -1.72
C LYS A 2 -29.81 -0.42 -2.31
N SER A 3 -30.72 -1.18 -2.93
CA SER A 3 -30.43 -2.49 -3.54
C SER A 3 -29.44 -2.43 -4.71
N PHE A 4 -29.50 -1.40 -5.56
CA PHE A 4 -28.54 -1.20 -6.65
C PHE A 4 -27.16 -0.85 -6.12
N TYR A 5 -27.09 0.01 -5.10
CA TYR A 5 -25.83 0.41 -4.46
C TYR A 5 -25.12 -0.78 -3.79
N GLU A 6 -25.86 -1.63 -3.09
CA GLU A 6 -25.30 -2.85 -2.47
C GLU A 6 -24.83 -3.86 -3.52
N TRP A 7 -25.61 -4.03 -4.60
CA TRP A 7 -25.23 -4.88 -5.72
C TRP A 7 -23.96 -4.35 -6.40
N TYR A 8 -23.90 -3.04 -6.71
CA TYR A 8 -22.72 -2.42 -7.32
C TYR A 8 -21.47 -2.57 -6.46
N ARG A 9 -21.59 -2.32 -5.18
CA ARG A 9 -20.49 -2.50 -4.22
C ARG A 9 -19.96 -3.94 -4.20
N LYS A 10 -20.84 -4.92 -4.30
CA LYS A 10 -20.47 -6.35 -4.36
C LYS A 10 -19.75 -6.72 -5.66
N HIS A 11 -20.01 -6.02 -6.75
CA HIS A 11 -19.48 -6.32 -8.08
C HIS A 11 -18.46 -5.31 -8.61
N ILE A 12 -18.02 -4.37 -7.78
CA ILE A 12 -17.13 -3.27 -8.19
C ILE A 12 -15.81 -3.77 -8.77
N THR A 13 -15.23 -4.84 -8.21
CA THR A 13 -14.02 -5.47 -8.74
C THR A 13 -14.21 -5.95 -10.17
N GLY A 14 -15.33 -6.62 -10.46
CA GLY A 14 -15.67 -7.02 -11.83
C GLY A 14 -15.85 -5.82 -12.77
N ALA A 15 -16.49 -4.75 -12.28
CA ALA A 15 -16.66 -3.51 -13.05
C ALA A 15 -15.31 -2.85 -13.37
N ILE A 16 -14.34 -2.90 -12.46
CA ILE A 16 -12.96 -2.40 -12.70
C ILE A 16 -12.27 -3.20 -13.80
N PHE A 17 -12.38 -4.54 -13.77
CA PHE A 17 -11.83 -5.39 -14.83
C PHE A 17 -12.47 -5.09 -16.20
N VAL A 18 -13.79 -4.90 -16.24
CA VAL A 18 -14.50 -4.51 -17.46
C VAL A 18 -13.99 -3.14 -17.93
N GLY A 19 -13.88 -2.16 -17.04
CA GLY A 19 -13.32 -0.83 -17.34
C GLY A 19 -11.91 -0.91 -17.91
N LEU A 20 -11.04 -1.74 -17.33
CA LEU A 20 -9.68 -1.97 -17.80
C LEU A 20 -9.66 -2.56 -19.22
N ILE A 21 -10.41 -3.63 -19.46
CA ILE A 21 -10.48 -4.30 -20.78
C ILE A 21 -11.02 -3.34 -21.83
N LEU A 22 -12.14 -2.67 -21.55
CA LEU A 22 -12.73 -1.69 -22.47
C LEU A 22 -11.75 -0.52 -22.72
N GLY A 23 -11.03 -0.05 -21.71
CA GLY A 23 -10.03 1.00 -21.85
C GLY A 23 -8.88 0.58 -22.76
N ILE A 24 -8.37 -0.64 -22.60
CA ILE A 24 -7.33 -1.21 -23.46
C ILE A 24 -7.83 -1.28 -24.92
N LEU A 25 -9.02 -1.83 -25.14
CA LEU A 25 -9.60 -1.94 -26.49
C LEU A 25 -9.83 -0.56 -27.11
N THR A 26 -10.34 0.39 -26.33
CA THR A 26 -10.56 1.78 -26.79
C THR A 26 -9.24 2.46 -27.13
N GLY A 27 -8.20 2.30 -26.31
CA GLY A 27 -6.88 2.85 -26.57
C GLY A 27 -6.24 2.28 -27.83
N LEU A 28 -6.38 0.98 -28.07
CA LEU A 28 -5.81 0.33 -29.26
C LEU A 28 -6.55 0.66 -30.56
N PHE A 29 -7.87 0.77 -30.54
CA PHE A 29 -8.66 0.79 -31.77
C PHE A 29 -9.37 2.11 -32.06
N LEU A 30 -9.72 2.89 -31.04
CA LEU A 30 -10.56 4.08 -31.19
C LEU A 30 -9.83 5.39 -30.88
N ALA A 31 -8.98 5.45 -29.87
CA ALA A 31 -8.39 6.71 -29.40
C ALA A 31 -7.52 7.40 -30.45
N GLY A 32 -6.72 6.65 -31.21
CA GLY A 32 -5.91 7.17 -32.29
C GLY A 32 -6.69 7.60 -33.54
N ARG A 33 -7.98 7.24 -33.63
CA ARG A 33 -8.87 7.62 -34.74
C ARG A 33 -9.78 8.80 -34.40
N PHE A 34 -10.12 8.96 -33.13
CA PHE A 34 -11.08 9.97 -32.66
C PHE A 34 -10.46 10.80 -31.53
N ASN A 35 -9.89 11.96 -31.84
CA ASN A 35 -9.28 12.88 -30.86
C ASN A 35 -10.23 13.25 -29.72
N VAL A 36 -11.54 13.29 -29.96
CA VAL A 36 -12.55 13.56 -28.91
C VAL A 36 -12.51 12.51 -27.82
N VAL A 37 -12.36 11.21 -28.18
CA VAL A 37 -12.27 10.10 -27.20
C VAL A 37 -11.01 10.27 -26.34
N LEU A 38 -9.87 10.56 -26.96
CA LEU A 38 -8.62 10.77 -26.25
C LEU A 38 -8.68 11.98 -25.31
N THR A 39 -9.22 13.11 -25.79
CA THR A 39 -9.37 14.30 -24.97
C THR A 39 -10.31 14.08 -23.80
N ALA A 40 -11.48 13.48 -24.04
CA ALA A 40 -12.47 13.23 -23.00
C ALA A 40 -11.92 12.28 -21.91
N THR A 41 -11.28 11.18 -22.31
CA THR A 41 -10.67 10.23 -21.36
C THR A 41 -9.52 10.86 -20.60
N SER A 42 -8.67 11.67 -21.23
CA SER A 42 -7.59 12.39 -20.56
C SER A 42 -8.12 13.37 -19.49
N VAL A 43 -9.16 14.14 -19.81
CA VAL A 43 -9.77 15.10 -18.87
C VAL A 43 -10.43 14.37 -17.69
N LEU A 44 -11.27 13.36 -17.96
CA LEU A 44 -11.93 12.59 -16.90
C LEU A 44 -10.94 11.82 -16.04
N GLY A 45 -9.91 11.26 -16.65
CA GLY A 45 -8.81 10.58 -15.97
C GLY A 45 -8.06 11.54 -15.04
N SER A 46 -7.75 12.77 -15.51
CA SER A 46 -7.07 13.77 -14.68
C SER A 46 -7.94 14.24 -13.49
N ILE A 47 -9.25 14.39 -13.68
CA ILE A 47 -10.17 14.72 -12.58
C ILE A 47 -10.18 13.60 -11.52
N TYR A 48 -10.28 12.35 -11.96
CA TYR A 48 -10.23 11.18 -11.06
C TYR A 48 -8.91 11.14 -10.29
N MET A 49 -7.78 11.36 -10.96
CA MET A 49 -6.45 11.43 -10.37
C MET A 49 -6.34 12.56 -9.34
N SER A 50 -6.82 13.76 -9.67
CA SER A 50 -6.80 14.91 -8.76
C SER A 50 -7.63 14.64 -7.50
N ALA A 51 -8.79 13.98 -7.66
CA ALA A 51 -9.62 13.61 -6.52
C ALA A 51 -8.93 12.62 -5.55
N LEU A 52 -8.11 11.69 -6.07
CA LEU A 52 -7.30 10.80 -5.23
C LEU A 52 -6.12 11.54 -4.60
N ASN A 53 -5.38 12.31 -5.40
CA ASN A 53 -4.18 13.03 -4.97
C ASN A 53 -4.46 14.06 -3.87
N MET A 54 -5.64 14.68 -3.87
CA MET A 54 -6.08 15.64 -2.86
C MET A 54 -6.01 15.09 -1.43
N MET A 55 -6.21 13.77 -1.27
CA MET A 55 -6.24 13.14 0.06
C MET A 55 -4.89 12.55 0.49
N ILE A 56 -3.86 12.55 -0.36
CA ILE A 56 -2.58 11.88 -0.07
C ILE A 56 -1.96 12.41 1.23
N PHE A 57 -1.68 13.71 1.28
CA PHE A 57 -0.96 14.30 2.41
C PHE A 57 -1.77 14.27 3.71
N PRO A 58 -3.06 14.70 3.74
CA PRO A 58 -3.87 14.62 4.95
C PRO A 58 -4.01 13.20 5.48
N LEU A 59 -4.28 12.22 4.58
CA LEU A 59 -4.45 10.83 4.99
C LEU A 59 -3.16 10.26 5.56
N VAL A 60 -2.03 10.41 4.87
CA VAL A 60 -0.73 9.88 5.31
C VAL A 60 -0.36 10.45 6.68
N PHE A 61 -0.53 11.75 6.88
CA PHE A 61 -0.28 12.38 8.17
C PHE A 61 -1.16 11.79 9.29
N CYS A 62 -2.48 11.82 9.11
CA CYS A 62 -3.41 11.32 10.12
C CYS A 62 -3.18 9.83 10.42
N SER A 63 -3.01 9.01 9.39
CA SER A 63 -2.83 7.56 9.53
C SER A 63 -1.55 7.22 10.29
N ILE A 64 -0.43 7.91 10.02
CA ILE A 64 0.83 7.68 10.74
C ILE A 64 0.71 8.11 12.21
N VAL A 65 0.13 9.29 12.48
CA VAL A 65 -0.09 9.74 13.85
C VAL A 65 -0.93 8.73 14.63
N MET A 66 -2.04 8.24 14.03
CA MET A 66 -2.91 7.23 14.63
C MET A 66 -2.22 5.87 14.79
N GLY A 67 -1.43 5.45 13.78
CA GLY A 67 -0.63 4.24 13.84
C GLY A 67 0.34 4.24 15.02
N ILE A 68 1.04 5.36 15.26
CA ILE A 68 1.95 5.52 16.41
C ILE A 68 1.16 5.57 17.72
N ALA A 69 0.04 6.32 17.78
CA ALA A 69 -0.79 6.41 18.96
C ALA A 69 -1.30 5.06 19.43
N SER A 70 -1.59 4.14 18.50
CA SER A 70 -2.04 2.79 18.82
C SER A 70 -1.00 1.96 19.61
N ILE A 71 0.29 2.29 19.48
CA ILE A 71 1.39 1.64 20.22
C ILE A 71 1.37 2.00 21.70
N GLY A 72 0.97 3.24 22.03
CA GLY A 72 1.03 3.79 23.40
C GLY A 72 -0.07 3.39 24.35
N SER A 73 -1.17 2.79 23.89
CA SER A 73 -2.40 2.61 24.67
C SER A 73 -2.45 1.38 25.60
N ALA A 74 -1.37 0.59 25.72
CA ALA A 74 -1.45 -0.76 26.30
C ALA A 74 -0.52 -0.98 27.51
N LYS A 75 -0.99 -0.70 28.73
CA LYS A 75 -0.26 -1.10 29.95
C LYS A 75 -0.33 -2.62 30.23
N THR A 76 -1.39 -3.31 29.91
CA THR A 76 -1.56 -4.76 30.15
C THR A 76 -1.33 -5.60 28.91
N THR A 77 -1.57 -5.06 27.73
CA THR A 77 -1.39 -5.63 26.40
C THR A 77 0.00 -5.34 25.81
N GLY A 78 0.83 -4.58 26.51
CA GLY A 78 2.10 -4.04 26.00
C GLY A 78 3.07 -5.09 25.47
N LYS A 79 3.16 -6.26 26.10
CA LYS A 79 4.03 -7.35 25.63
C LYS A 79 3.55 -7.92 24.28
N ILE A 80 2.24 -8.15 24.12
CA ILE A 80 1.67 -8.69 22.88
C ILE A 80 1.80 -7.66 21.76
N THR A 81 1.39 -6.40 22.02
CA THR A 81 1.48 -5.31 21.05
C THR A 81 2.92 -5.04 20.64
N GLY A 82 3.85 -4.94 21.59
CA GLY A 82 5.27 -4.70 21.30
C GLY A 82 5.90 -5.83 20.47
N ALA A 83 5.62 -7.08 20.82
CA ALA A 83 6.12 -8.23 20.07
C ALA A 83 5.50 -8.33 18.66
N ALA A 84 4.20 -8.04 18.52
CA ALA A 84 3.53 -7.97 17.24
C ALA A 84 4.11 -6.86 16.35
N MET A 85 4.29 -5.66 16.90
CA MET A 85 4.92 -4.53 16.20
C MET A 85 6.32 -4.86 15.72
N LEU A 86 7.16 -5.46 16.60
CA LEU A 86 8.51 -5.86 16.22
C LEU A 86 8.49 -6.87 15.08
N PHE A 87 7.61 -7.88 15.16
CA PHE A 87 7.45 -8.87 14.10
C PHE A 87 7.06 -8.19 12.78
N PHE A 88 6.01 -7.37 12.78
CA PHE A 88 5.52 -6.68 11.57
C PHE A 88 6.54 -5.72 10.97
N LEU A 89 7.24 -4.91 11.79
CA LEU A 89 8.27 -4.01 11.29
C LEU A 89 9.46 -4.75 10.67
N CYS A 90 9.88 -5.87 11.27
CA CYS A 90 10.95 -6.70 10.71
C CYS A 90 10.54 -7.33 9.38
N THR A 91 9.33 -7.89 9.30
CA THR A 91 8.84 -8.49 8.05
C THR A 91 8.60 -7.43 6.97
N THR A 92 8.12 -6.24 7.33
CA THR A 92 7.96 -5.11 6.40
C THR A 92 9.30 -4.63 5.84
N ALA A 93 10.35 -4.56 6.65
CA ALA A 93 11.68 -4.21 6.17
C ALA A 93 12.22 -5.23 5.16
N ILE A 94 12.05 -6.53 5.43
CA ILE A 94 12.40 -7.61 4.50
C ILE A 94 11.56 -7.50 3.23
N ALA A 95 10.27 -7.23 3.35
CA ALA A 95 9.33 -7.08 2.24
C ALA A 95 9.73 -5.91 1.32
N SER A 96 10.02 -4.75 1.89
CA SER A 96 10.48 -3.58 1.14
C SER A 96 11.80 -3.86 0.40
N PHE A 97 12.74 -4.53 1.06
CA PHE A 97 13.99 -4.95 0.44
C PHE A 97 13.77 -5.89 -0.74
N VAL A 98 12.93 -6.92 -0.58
CA VAL A 98 12.56 -7.86 -1.66
C VAL A 98 11.95 -7.12 -2.84
N GLY A 99 11.03 -6.18 -2.57
CA GLY A 99 10.41 -5.36 -3.61
C GLY A 99 11.38 -4.47 -4.39
N LEU A 100 12.43 -3.96 -3.75
CA LEU A 100 13.49 -3.18 -4.41
C LEU A 100 14.45 -4.05 -5.24
N ILE A 101 14.84 -5.20 -4.70
CA ILE A 101 15.91 -6.02 -5.28
C ILE A 101 15.43 -6.80 -6.51
N ILE A 102 14.23 -7.37 -6.50
CA ILE A 102 13.77 -8.21 -7.62
C ILE A 102 13.75 -7.43 -8.94
N PRO A 103 13.08 -6.27 -9.08
CA PRO A 103 13.06 -5.55 -10.34
C PRO A 103 14.44 -5.02 -10.76
N ARG A 104 15.31 -4.72 -9.78
CA ARG A 104 16.69 -4.29 -10.05
C ARG A 104 17.51 -5.40 -10.67
N LEU A 105 17.47 -6.62 -10.12
CA LEU A 105 18.25 -7.77 -10.59
C LEU A 105 17.86 -8.19 -12.01
N ILE A 106 16.56 -8.21 -12.31
CA ILE A 106 16.06 -8.63 -13.63
C ILE A 106 15.90 -7.47 -14.60
N CYS A 107 16.30 -6.26 -14.19
CA CYS A 107 16.16 -5.03 -14.99
C CYS A 107 14.73 -4.83 -15.52
N LEU A 108 13.73 -5.16 -14.73
CA LEU A 108 12.32 -5.09 -15.12
C LEU A 108 11.92 -3.64 -15.47
N GLY A 109 11.26 -3.46 -16.60
CA GLY A 109 10.88 -2.13 -17.11
C GLY A 109 11.90 -1.52 -18.09
N LYS A 110 13.11 -2.04 -18.18
CA LYS A 110 14.08 -1.56 -19.20
C LYS A 110 13.55 -1.84 -20.61
N GLY A 111 13.67 -0.82 -21.46
CA GLY A 111 13.18 -0.88 -22.86
C GLY A 111 11.67 -0.67 -23.00
N VAL A 112 10.96 -0.46 -21.91
CA VAL A 112 9.58 0.03 -21.92
C VAL A 112 9.67 1.56 -21.84
N SER A 113 9.42 2.21 -22.94
CA SER A 113 9.37 3.68 -22.99
C SER A 113 7.91 4.09 -22.80
N PHE A 114 7.53 4.50 -21.58
CA PHE A 114 6.25 5.19 -21.43
C PHE A 114 6.42 6.60 -22.00
N LYS A 115 5.78 6.88 -23.13
CA LYS A 115 5.57 8.25 -23.59
C LYS A 115 4.60 8.92 -22.62
N MET A 116 5.13 9.46 -21.55
CA MET A 116 4.38 10.30 -20.63
C MET A 116 4.47 11.74 -21.13
N ALA A 117 3.38 12.48 -21.00
CA ALA A 117 3.44 13.92 -21.22
C ALA A 117 4.55 14.47 -20.32
N THR A 118 5.58 15.02 -20.91
CA THR A 118 6.74 15.61 -20.24
C THR A 118 6.37 16.96 -19.61
N SER A 119 5.36 16.97 -18.74
CA SER A 119 5.15 18.10 -17.87
C SER A 119 6.10 17.91 -16.68
N ASP A 120 7.21 18.64 -16.77
CA ASP A 120 8.17 18.94 -15.71
C ASP A 120 8.67 17.73 -14.89
N ILE A 121 9.61 16.99 -15.51
CA ILE A 121 10.58 16.24 -14.73
C ILE A 121 11.49 17.28 -14.07
N GLN A 122 11.05 17.85 -12.97
CA GLN A 122 12.00 18.35 -11.99
C GLN A 122 12.62 17.10 -11.37
N ALA A 123 13.66 16.60 -12.03
CA ALA A 123 14.61 15.71 -11.38
C ALA A 123 15.11 16.49 -10.16
N THR A 124 14.49 16.26 -9.03
CA THR A 124 15.05 16.71 -7.75
C THR A 124 16.39 15.99 -7.70
N LYS A 125 17.46 16.73 -8.05
CA LYS A 125 18.82 16.27 -7.76
C LYS A 125 18.82 16.05 -6.26
N MET A 126 18.66 14.80 -5.83
CA MET A 126 18.90 14.49 -4.44
C MET A 126 20.41 14.66 -4.25
N ASP A 127 20.73 15.78 -3.65
CA ASP A 127 22.02 16.04 -3.06
C ASP A 127 22.41 14.92 -2.08
N SER A 128 23.59 14.87 -1.61
CA SER A 128 24.12 13.76 -0.80
C SER A 128 23.15 13.27 0.29
N ILE A 129 23.28 12.02 0.77
CA ILE A 129 22.51 11.49 1.91
C ILE A 129 22.48 12.48 3.08
N LEU A 130 23.56 13.23 3.29
CA LEU A 130 23.67 14.25 4.33
C LEU A 130 22.70 15.41 4.13
N ASP A 131 22.46 15.85 2.91
CA ASP A 131 21.52 16.95 2.61
C ASP A 131 20.09 16.48 2.73
N THR A 132 19.82 15.23 2.37
CA THR A 132 18.51 14.59 2.65
C THR A 132 18.26 14.51 4.15
N ILE A 133 19.24 14.07 4.96
CA ILE A 133 19.11 13.99 6.42
C ILE A 133 18.89 15.39 7.03
N LYS A 134 19.62 16.40 6.59
CA LYS A 134 19.43 17.79 7.05
C LYS A 134 18.03 18.33 6.72
N GLY A 135 17.49 17.95 5.56
CA GLY A 135 16.17 18.34 5.10
C GLY A 135 14.99 17.54 5.68
N LEU A 136 15.24 16.53 6.53
CA LEU A 136 14.18 15.66 7.07
C LEU A 136 13.21 16.41 7.99
N ILE A 137 13.73 17.31 8.83
CA ILE A 137 12.91 18.04 9.78
C ILE A 137 12.43 19.34 9.12
N PRO A 138 11.10 19.52 8.93
CA PRO A 138 10.60 20.73 8.32
C PRO A 138 10.80 21.95 9.24
N SER A 139 11.34 23.02 8.70
CA SER A 139 11.37 24.32 9.40
C SER A 139 9.95 24.92 9.55
N ASN A 140 9.06 24.57 8.64
CA ASN A 140 7.64 24.91 8.67
C ASN A 140 6.81 23.71 8.19
N PRO A 141 6.08 23.02 9.09
CA PRO A 141 5.26 21.89 8.70
C PRO A 141 4.18 22.25 7.66
N VAL A 142 3.59 23.43 7.75
CA VAL A 142 2.55 23.87 6.80
C VAL A 142 3.12 24.00 5.39
N SER A 143 4.34 24.52 5.26
CA SER A 143 5.06 24.57 3.98
C SER A 143 5.30 23.18 3.42
N ALA A 144 5.68 22.21 4.26
CA ALA A 144 5.88 20.83 3.83
C ALA A 144 4.62 20.20 3.20
N PHE A 145 3.43 20.51 3.77
CA PHE A 145 2.16 20.08 3.18
C PHE A 145 1.86 20.83 1.87
N ALA A 146 2.05 22.15 1.84
CA ALA A 146 1.74 22.97 0.67
C ALA A 146 2.64 22.68 -0.53
N GLU A 147 3.93 22.43 -0.28
CA GLU A 147 4.93 22.11 -1.30
C GLU A 147 4.94 20.63 -1.68
N GLY A 148 4.20 19.78 -0.95
CA GLY A 148 4.14 18.36 -1.23
C GLY A 148 5.40 17.58 -0.82
N ASN A 149 6.16 18.07 0.16
CA ASN A 149 7.35 17.38 0.65
C ASN A 149 6.97 16.24 1.59
N MET A 150 6.71 15.08 0.99
CA MET A 150 6.20 13.92 1.72
C MET A 150 7.14 13.44 2.83
N LEU A 151 8.47 13.49 2.62
CA LEU A 151 9.43 13.05 3.62
C LEU A 151 9.36 13.89 4.90
N GLN A 152 9.23 15.21 4.74
CA GLN A 152 9.03 16.12 5.86
C GLN A 152 7.69 15.93 6.56
N VAL A 153 6.62 15.66 5.79
CA VAL A 153 5.30 15.33 6.33
C VAL A 153 5.34 14.05 7.17
N LEU A 154 6.04 13.01 6.69
CA LEU A 154 6.27 11.76 7.42
C LEU A 154 6.98 12.00 8.75
N VAL A 155 8.10 12.72 8.72
CA VAL A 155 8.89 13.01 9.94
C VAL A 155 8.07 13.84 10.92
N PHE A 156 7.33 14.85 10.45
CA PHE A 156 6.44 15.64 11.31
C PHE A 156 5.33 14.78 11.92
N ALA A 157 4.72 13.87 11.15
CA ALA A 157 3.70 12.95 11.66
C ALA A 157 4.25 12.02 12.76
N LEU A 158 5.48 11.50 12.59
CA LEU A 158 6.17 10.70 13.59
C LEU A 158 6.37 11.49 14.89
N ILE A 159 6.96 12.69 14.80
CA ILE A 159 7.19 13.57 15.95
C ILE A 159 5.87 13.88 16.65
N MET A 160 4.82 14.22 15.90
CA MET A 160 3.50 14.53 16.45
C MET A 160 2.90 13.32 17.17
N GLY A 161 2.94 12.13 16.56
CA GLY A 161 2.42 10.90 17.15
C GLY A 161 3.07 10.56 18.48
N PHE A 162 4.40 10.56 18.54
CA PHE A 162 5.14 10.31 19.80
C PHE A 162 4.90 11.41 20.84
N THR A 163 4.82 12.67 20.42
CA THR A 163 4.55 13.78 21.34
C THR A 163 3.16 13.66 21.97
N LEU A 164 2.14 13.32 21.18
CA LEU A 164 0.77 13.17 21.69
C LEU A 164 0.65 12.03 22.71
N ILE A 165 1.40 10.93 22.53
CA ILE A 165 1.50 9.88 23.53
C ILE A 165 2.19 10.41 24.79
N ALA A 166 3.30 11.13 24.65
CA ALA A 166 4.12 11.61 25.78
C ALA A 166 3.37 12.59 26.68
N ILE A 167 2.49 13.45 26.14
CA ILE A 167 1.68 14.40 26.92
C ILE A 167 0.43 13.77 27.54
N GLY A 168 0.15 12.48 27.30
CA GLY A 168 -0.91 11.71 27.96
C GLY A 168 -2.31 12.28 27.73
N GLU A 169 -3.09 12.43 28.80
CA GLU A 169 -4.50 12.88 28.76
C GLU A 169 -4.72 14.20 27.99
N LYS A 170 -3.73 15.12 28.01
CA LYS A 170 -3.82 16.37 27.24
C LYS A 170 -3.76 16.12 25.73
N GLY A 171 -3.06 15.05 25.29
CA GLY A 171 -2.97 14.66 23.90
C GLY A 171 -4.23 13.95 23.37
N GLU A 172 -5.00 13.30 24.23
CA GLU A 172 -6.17 12.50 23.82
C GLU A 172 -7.19 13.29 23.03
N ARG A 173 -7.41 14.56 23.38
CA ARG A 173 -8.38 15.42 22.67
C ARG A 173 -7.95 15.65 21.22
N LEU A 174 -6.66 15.92 21.01
CA LEU A 174 -6.13 16.12 19.66
C LEU A 174 -6.08 14.82 18.89
N LEU A 175 -5.74 13.69 19.53
CA LEU A 175 -5.81 12.37 18.89
C LEU A 175 -7.21 12.04 18.39
N LYS A 176 -8.28 12.34 19.15
CA LYS A 176 -9.67 12.16 18.71
C LYS A 176 -10.02 13.01 17.49
N VAL A 177 -9.48 14.23 17.42
CA VAL A 177 -9.66 15.12 16.24
C VAL A 177 -8.93 14.52 15.02
N ILE A 178 -7.68 14.10 15.20
CA ILE A 178 -6.89 13.48 14.11
C ILE A 178 -7.54 12.17 13.64
N ASP A 179 -8.07 11.38 14.54
CA ASP A 179 -8.81 10.16 14.23
C ASP A 179 -10.06 10.46 13.37
N SER A 180 -10.85 11.44 13.79
CA SER A 180 -12.01 11.91 13.00
C SER A 180 -11.60 12.44 11.63
N CYS A 181 -10.46 13.15 11.52
CA CYS A 181 -9.91 13.59 10.25
C CYS A 181 -9.47 12.39 9.39
N ASN A 182 -8.84 11.40 10.00
CA ASN A 182 -8.43 10.17 9.32
C ASN A 182 -9.65 9.43 8.75
N GLU A 183 -10.70 9.24 9.55
CA GLU A 183 -11.96 8.63 9.10
C GLU A 183 -12.60 9.42 7.95
N ALA A 184 -12.59 10.77 8.03
CA ALA A 184 -13.10 11.62 6.97
C ALA A 184 -12.30 11.45 5.66
N CYS A 185 -10.97 11.43 5.73
CA CYS A 185 -10.11 11.17 4.57
C CYS A 185 -10.37 9.78 3.96
N LEU A 186 -10.48 8.75 4.80
CA LEU A 186 -10.81 7.39 4.37
C LEU A 186 -12.19 7.33 3.69
N LYS A 187 -13.17 8.07 4.22
CA LYS A 187 -14.51 8.14 3.63
C LYS A 187 -14.50 8.83 2.28
N ILE A 188 -13.73 9.91 2.12
CA ILE A 188 -13.58 10.60 0.83
C ILE A 188 -12.95 9.65 -0.19
N ILE A 189 -11.81 9.02 0.15
CA ILE A 189 -11.16 8.04 -0.75
C ILE A 189 -12.11 6.91 -1.11
N SER A 190 -12.79 6.30 -0.14
CA SER A 190 -13.74 5.23 -0.42
C SER A 190 -14.88 5.68 -1.33
N THR A 191 -15.29 6.94 -1.24
CA THR A 191 -16.29 7.52 -2.16
C THR A 191 -15.74 7.69 -3.57
N VAL A 192 -14.51 8.21 -3.71
CA VAL A 192 -13.83 8.32 -5.01
C VAL A 192 -13.62 6.94 -5.64
N MET A 193 -13.33 5.92 -4.83
CA MET A 193 -13.14 4.54 -5.29
C MET A 193 -14.38 3.93 -5.95
N TYR A 194 -15.60 4.43 -5.69
CA TYR A 194 -16.78 4.00 -6.46
C TYR A 194 -16.71 4.37 -7.95
N PHE A 195 -15.92 5.39 -8.29
CA PHE A 195 -15.70 5.80 -9.68
C PHE A 195 -14.51 5.10 -10.32
N THR A 196 -13.83 4.19 -9.61
CA THR A 196 -12.64 3.49 -10.10
C THR A 196 -12.84 2.77 -11.44
N PRO A 197 -13.97 2.10 -11.75
CA PRO A 197 -14.17 1.50 -13.07
C PRO A 197 -14.06 2.51 -14.23
N ILE A 198 -14.61 3.70 -14.03
CA ILE A 198 -14.53 4.80 -15.01
C ILE A 198 -13.14 5.43 -14.96
N GLY A 199 -12.58 5.63 -13.77
CA GLY A 199 -11.23 6.17 -13.58
C GLY A 199 -10.18 5.31 -14.28
N VAL A 200 -10.21 3.99 -14.08
CA VAL A 200 -9.29 3.04 -14.73
C VAL A 200 -9.47 3.04 -16.24
N PHE A 201 -10.71 3.01 -16.74
CA PHE A 201 -10.99 3.16 -18.17
C PHE A 201 -10.33 4.44 -18.72
N CYS A 202 -10.58 5.59 -18.09
CA CYS A 202 -10.11 6.89 -18.56
C CYS A 202 -8.58 7.06 -18.45
N THR A 203 -7.94 6.45 -17.46
CA THR A 203 -6.48 6.56 -17.27
C THR A 203 -5.70 5.62 -18.19
N ILE A 204 -6.23 4.42 -18.51
CA ILE A 204 -5.51 3.45 -19.34
C ILE A 204 -5.59 3.78 -20.85
N VAL A 205 -6.68 4.42 -21.32
CA VAL A 205 -6.87 4.75 -22.74
C VAL A 205 -5.71 5.58 -23.31
N PRO A 206 -5.31 6.73 -22.74
CA PRO A 206 -4.19 7.51 -23.24
C PRO A 206 -2.85 6.76 -23.15
N VAL A 207 -2.67 5.95 -22.12
CA VAL A 207 -1.44 5.15 -21.91
C VAL A 207 -1.28 4.10 -23.01
N VAL A 208 -2.35 3.39 -23.33
CA VAL A 208 -2.35 2.36 -24.38
C VAL A 208 -2.27 2.97 -25.76
N GLU A 209 -2.94 4.09 -26.02
CA GLU A 209 -2.84 4.82 -27.29
C GLU A 209 -1.40 5.26 -27.56
N ALA A 210 -0.74 5.88 -26.57
CA ALA A 210 0.61 6.41 -26.73
C ALA A 210 1.69 5.32 -26.89
N ASN A 211 1.51 4.15 -26.29
CA ASN A 211 2.55 3.13 -26.12
C ASN A 211 2.21 1.77 -26.78
N GLY A 212 0.96 1.56 -27.19
CA GLY A 212 0.52 0.36 -27.92
C GLY A 212 0.57 -0.93 -27.08
N THR A 213 0.60 -2.07 -27.79
CA THR A 213 0.58 -3.43 -27.18
C THR A 213 1.79 -3.75 -26.29
N LYS A 214 2.94 -3.11 -26.52
CA LYS A 214 4.16 -3.30 -25.70
C LYS A 214 3.92 -2.96 -24.23
N THR A 215 3.13 -1.93 -23.96
CA THR A 215 2.75 -1.54 -22.60
C THR A 215 1.95 -2.63 -21.91
N ILE A 216 0.98 -3.21 -22.61
CA ILE A 216 0.13 -4.27 -22.04
C ILE A 216 0.97 -5.49 -21.68
N VAL A 217 1.87 -5.92 -22.57
CA VAL A 217 2.77 -7.05 -22.30
C VAL A 217 3.68 -6.75 -21.10
N SER A 218 4.22 -5.54 -21.03
CA SER A 218 5.08 -5.14 -19.91
C SER A 218 4.35 -5.12 -18.59
N LEU A 219 3.13 -4.56 -18.53
CA LEU A 219 2.30 -4.54 -17.33
C LEU A 219 1.87 -5.95 -16.90
N ALA A 220 1.55 -6.82 -17.86
CA ALA A 220 1.23 -8.21 -17.57
C ALA A 220 2.44 -8.98 -17.02
N THR A 221 3.60 -8.81 -17.64
CA THR A 221 4.86 -9.42 -17.17
C THR A 221 5.21 -8.94 -15.75
N GLN A 222 5.12 -7.63 -15.51
CA GLN A 222 5.34 -7.03 -14.21
C GLN A 222 4.38 -7.63 -13.17
N LEU A 223 3.09 -7.76 -13.50
CA LEU A 223 2.09 -8.31 -12.59
C LEU A 223 2.40 -9.79 -12.24
N ILE A 224 2.77 -10.61 -13.21
CA ILE A 224 3.14 -12.01 -12.99
C ILE A 224 4.34 -12.11 -12.04
N ILE A 225 5.40 -11.33 -12.28
CA ILE A 225 6.60 -11.34 -11.44
C ILE A 225 6.28 -10.84 -10.02
N LEU A 226 5.43 -9.83 -9.90
CA LEU A 226 4.96 -9.34 -8.60
C LEU A 226 4.21 -10.44 -7.81
N TYR A 227 3.34 -11.19 -8.47
CA TYR A 227 2.63 -12.31 -7.82
C TYR A 227 3.58 -13.45 -7.43
N VAL A 228 4.60 -13.72 -8.24
CA VAL A 228 5.67 -14.68 -7.87
C VAL A 228 6.41 -14.17 -6.63
N ALA A 229 6.71 -12.87 -6.54
CA ALA A 229 7.33 -12.27 -5.36
C ALA A 229 6.42 -12.37 -4.12
N PHE A 230 5.12 -12.12 -4.26
CA PHE A 230 4.13 -12.27 -3.19
C PHE A 230 4.06 -13.70 -2.68
N CYS A 231 3.93 -14.67 -3.57
CA CYS A 231 3.92 -16.09 -3.20
C CYS A 231 5.25 -16.50 -2.55
N GLY A 232 6.37 -16.12 -3.15
CA GLY A 232 7.70 -16.40 -2.60
C GLY A 232 7.86 -15.84 -1.19
N PHE A 233 7.45 -14.60 -0.97
CA PHE A 233 7.48 -13.97 0.35
C PHE A 233 6.60 -14.71 1.36
N ALA A 234 5.36 -15.02 1.00
CA ALA A 234 4.45 -15.72 1.87
C ALA A 234 4.99 -17.10 2.28
N PHE A 235 5.51 -17.88 1.34
CA PHE A 235 6.02 -19.23 1.65
C PHE A 235 7.37 -19.20 2.38
N ILE A 236 8.31 -18.34 1.97
CA ILE A 236 9.66 -18.31 2.54
C ILE A 236 9.66 -17.58 3.88
N VAL A 237 9.11 -16.34 3.94
CA VAL A 237 9.20 -15.52 5.14
C VAL A 237 8.16 -15.96 6.16
N TYR A 238 6.88 -15.98 5.80
CA TYR A 238 5.85 -16.36 6.77
C TYR A 238 5.84 -17.86 7.05
N GLY A 239 5.99 -18.70 6.02
CA GLY A 239 6.12 -20.15 6.20
C GLY A 239 7.34 -20.50 7.05
N GLY A 240 8.47 -19.84 6.83
CA GLY A 240 9.68 -19.96 7.65
C GLY A 240 9.49 -19.48 9.08
N ALA A 241 8.89 -18.30 9.29
CA ALA A 241 8.60 -17.74 10.61
C ALA A 241 7.67 -18.67 11.41
N VAL A 242 6.59 -19.13 10.80
CA VAL A 242 5.63 -20.06 11.43
C VAL A 242 6.29 -21.39 11.78
N SER A 243 7.19 -21.92 10.93
CA SER A 243 7.90 -23.16 11.19
C SER A 243 8.92 -23.01 12.31
N ILE A 244 9.79 -21.99 12.21
CA ILE A 244 10.97 -21.83 13.09
C ILE A 244 10.56 -21.18 14.42
N LEU A 245 9.78 -20.11 14.38
CA LEU A 245 9.41 -19.33 15.56
C LEU A 245 8.07 -19.78 16.16
N GLY A 246 7.10 -20.14 15.30
CA GLY A 246 5.77 -20.57 15.69
C GLY A 246 5.61 -22.08 15.86
N LYS A 247 6.68 -22.90 15.70
CA LYS A 247 6.72 -24.36 15.84
C LYS A 247 5.50 -25.06 15.21
N THR A 248 4.96 -24.50 14.16
CA THR A 248 3.77 -25.00 13.46
C THR A 248 4.13 -25.36 12.02
N SER A 249 3.68 -26.53 11.55
CA SER A 249 3.92 -26.95 10.15
C SER A 249 3.36 -25.91 9.16
N PRO A 250 4.15 -25.43 8.18
CA PRO A 250 3.67 -24.50 7.16
C PRO A 250 2.46 -25.04 6.39
N VAL A 251 2.42 -26.34 6.09
CA VAL A 251 1.28 -26.95 5.39
C VAL A 251 0.01 -26.87 6.21
N LYS A 252 0.09 -27.16 7.53
CA LYS A 252 -1.04 -27.01 8.45
C LYS A 252 -1.49 -25.54 8.53
N PHE A 253 -0.53 -24.62 8.63
CA PHE A 253 -0.80 -23.18 8.68
C PHE A 253 -1.56 -22.71 7.42
N PHE A 254 -0.98 -22.86 6.23
CA PHE A 254 -1.61 -22.39 5.00
C PHE A 254 -2.98 -23.03 4.75
N LYS A 255 -3.15 -24.33 5.06
CA LYS A 255 -4.47 -24.98 4.96
C LYS A 255 -5.50 -24.37 5.91
N ALA A 256 -5.10 -24.03 7.12
CA ALA A 256 -6.00 -23.44 8.12
C ALA A 256 -6.47 -22.02 7.75
N ILE A 257 -5.57 -21.20 7.21
CA ILE A 257 -5.82 -19.77 6.94
C ILE A 257 -6.40 -19.48 5.56
N MET A 258 -6.46 -20.49 4.66
CA MET A 258 -6.90 -20.31 3.27
C MET A 258 -8.24 -19.58 3.12
N PRO A 259 -9.29 -19.83 3.95
CA PRO A 259 -10.56 -19.10 3.83
C PRO A 259 -10.38 -17.57 4.02
N ALA A 260 -9.57 -17.15 5.00
CA ALA A 260 -9.30 -15.74 5.24
C ALA A 260 -8.46 -15.12 4.11
N ALA A 261 -7.43 -15.84 3.64
CA ALA A 261 -6.60 -15.41 2.52
C ALA A 261 -7.41 -15.18 1.24
N LEU A 262 -8.33 -16.10 0.90
CA LEU A 262 -9.21 -15.97 -0.26
C LEU A 262 -10.23 -14.83 -0.09
N ASN A 263 -10.76 -14.64 1.12
CA ASN A 263 -11.65 -13.50 1.39
C ASN A 263 -10.92 -12.16 1.22
N ALA A 264 -9.69 -12.06 1.73
CA ALA A 264 -8.85 -10.87 1.57
C ALA A 264 -8.54 -10.59 0.10
N PHE A 265 -8.21 -11.64 -0.68
CA PHE A 265 -7.99 -11.55 -2.11
C PHE A 265 -9.21 -11.00 -2.85
N GLY A 266 -10.42 -11.48 -2.52
CA GLY A 266 -11.65 -11.04 -3.19
C GLY A 266 -12.15 -9.67 -2.78
N THR A 267 -11.86 -9.24 -1.53
CA THR A 267 -12.39 -7.99 -0.96
C THR A 267 -11.40 -6.82 -1.02
N CYS A 268 -10.11 -7.09 -1.24
CA CYS A 268 -9.03 -6.10 -1.11
C CYS A 268 -9.09 -5.35 0.24
N SER A 269 -9.52 -6.01 1.32
CA SER A 269 -9.70 -5.38 2.63
C SER A 269 -9.25 -6.29 3.76
N SER A 270 -8.13 -5.96 4.38
CA SER A 270 -7.65 -6.61 5.60
C SER A 270 -8.64 -6.39 6.74
N SER A 271 -9.17 -5.17 6.87
CA SER A 271 -10.15 -4.82 7.92
C SER A 271 -11.44 -5.64 7.82
N ALA A 272 -11.98 -5.84 6.61
CA ALA A 272 -13.17 -6.67 6.41
C ALA A 272 -12.92 -8.16 6.68
N THR A 273 -11.65 -8.59 6.66
CA THR A 273 -11.27 -9.98 6.86
C THR A 273 -10.96 -10.31 8.34
N ILE A 274 -10.85 -9.31 9.23
CA ILE A 274 -10.53 -9.50 10.66
C ILE A 274 -11.33 -10.63 11.32
N PRO A 275 -12.67 -10.69 11.23
CA PRO A 275 -13.44 -11.73 11.91
C PRO A 275 -13.08 -13.15 11.43
N LEU A 276 -12.86 -13.30 10.13
CA LEU A 276 -12.52 -14.59 9.52
C LEU A 276 -11.08 -15.01 9.85
N SER A 277 -10.15 -14.04 9.86
CA SER A 277 -8.77 -14.28 10.27
C SER A 277 -8.70 -14.76 11.73
N LYS A 278 -9.46 -14.15 12.63
CA LYS A 278 -9.56 -14.58 14.04
C LYS A 278 -10.06 -16.01 14.14
N SER A 279 -11.21 -16.33 13.55
CA SER A 279 -11.74 -17.70 13.55
C SER A 279 -10.73 -18.72 13.00
N CYS A 280 -10.01 -18.40 11.92
CA CYS A 280 -9.02 -19.30 11.35
C CYS A 280 -7.87 -19.60 12.33
N VAL A 281 -7.35 -18.62 13.06
CA VAL A 281 -6.23 -18.84 13.99
C VAL A 281 -6.67 -19.41 15.31
N GLU A 282 -7.84 -19.02 15.82
CA GLU A 282 -8.39 -19.52 17.09
C GLU A 282 -8.85 -20.97 16.96
N ASP A 283 -9.78 -21.25 16.02
CA ASP A 283 -10.45 -22.54 15.91
C ASP A 283 -9.53 -23.63 15.31
N LYS A 284 -8.65 -23.29 14.35
CA LYS A 284 -7.86 -24.28 13.62
C LYS A 284 -6.40 -24.39 14.07
N LEU A 285 -5.85 -23.30 14.62
CA LEU A 285 -4.44 -23.25 15.06
C LEU A 285 -4.30 -23.11 16.57
N GLY A 286 -5.40 -22.96 17.30
CA GLY A 286 -5.42 -22.89 18.77
C GLY A 286 -4.68 -21.67 19.31
N VAL A 287 -4.74 -20.54 18.62
CA VAL A 287 -4.21 -19.27 19.11
C VAL A 287 -5.17 -18.73 20.17
N PRO A 288 -4.68 -18.33 21.37
CA PRO A 288 -5.53 -17.74 22.39
C PRO A 288 -6.17 -16.43 21.91
N ASN A 289 -7.44 -16.23 22.28
CA ASN A 289 -8.22 -15.03 21.91
C ASN A 289 -7.52 -13.73 22.33
N GLN A 290 -6.79 -13.72 23.45
CA GLN A 290 -6.05 -12.55 23.92
C GLN A 290 -4.98 -12.11 22.91
N ILE A 291 -4.32 -13.06 22.21
CA ILE A 291 -3.32 -12.75 21.17
C ILE A 291 -4.02 -12.31 19.89
N SER A 292 -5.00 -13.09 19.42
CA SER A 292 -5.67 -12.84 18.15
C SER A 292 -6.44 -11.50 18.15
N SER A 293 -7.09 -11.16 19.27
CA SER A 293 -7.87 -9.93 19.42
C SER A 293 -7.03 -8.66 19.38
N ILE A 294 -5.72 -8.76 19.62
CA ILE A 294 -4.79 -7.64 19.53
C ILE A 294 -4.04 -7.69 18.20
N THR A 295 -3.47 -8.86 17.89
CA THR A 295 -2.53 -8.98 16.76
C THR A 295 -3.23 -8.84 15.40
N ILE A 296 -4.44 -9.41 15.22
CA ILE A 296 -5.15 -9.33 13.93
C ILE A 296 -5.62 -7.89 13.60
N PRO A 297 -6.32 -7.17 14.52
CA PRO A 297 -6.67 -5.77 14.22
C PRO A 297 -5.46 -4.85 14.06
N LEU A 298 -4.40 -5.05 14.86
CA LEU A 298 -3.15 -4.30 14.70
C LEU A 298 -2.50 -4.58 13.34
N GLY A 299 -2.40 -5.86 12.96
CA GLY A 299 -1.83 -6.27 11.68
C GLY A 299 -2.61 -5.70 10.49
N ALA A 300 -3.94 -5.70 10.54
CA ALA A 300 -4.78 -5.13 9.47
C ALA A 300 -4.51 -3.64 9.18
N THR A 301 -3.77 -2.94 10.04
CA THR A 301 -3.41 -1.53 9.88
C THR A 301 -1.89 -1.28 9.81
N VAL A 302 -1.08 -2.16 10.37
CA VAL A 302 0.38 -1.98 10.49
C VAL A 302 1.15 -2.95 9.60
N ASN A 303 0.66 -4.18 9.48
CA ASN A 303 1.33 -5.23 8.70
C ASN A 303 0.97 -5.12 7.21
N MET A 304 1.62 -4.21 6.52
CA MET A 304 1.42 -3.98 5.08
C MET A 304 2.62 -4.48 4.27
N ASP A 305 3.10 -5.70 4.57
CA ASP A 305 4.30 -6.28 3.97
C ASP A 305 4.20 -6.40 2.44
N ALA A 306 3.10 -6.97 1.95
CA ALA A 306 2.94 -7.11 0.51
C ALA A 306 2.65 -5.78 -0.19
N VAL A 307 2.02 -4.83 0.49
CA VAL A 307 1.94 -3.43 0.00
C VAL A 307 3.35 -2.83 -0.07
N SER A 308 4.21 -3.12 0.89
CA SER A 308 5.61 -2.66 0.86
C SER A 308 6.42 -3.31 -0.26
N ILE A 309 6.20 -4.61 -0.56
CA ILE A 309 6.76 -5.25 -1.77
C ILE A 309 6.24 -4.52 -3.00
N LEU A 310 4.93 -4.35 -3.12
CA LEU A 310 4.27 -3.70 -4.26
C LEU A 310 4.84 -2.32 -4.54
N MET A 311 4.88 -1.46 -3.52
CA MET A 311 5.36 -0.09 -3.67
C MET A 311 6.82 -0.04 -4.12
N SER A 312 7.71 -0.76 -3.43
CA SER A 312 9.13 -0.82 -3.77
C SER A 312 9.36 -1.39 -5.16
N PHE A 313 8.62 -2.43 -5.51
CA PHE A 313 8.66 -3.10 -6.81
C PHE A 313 8.24 -2.15 -7.93
N MET A 314 7.12 -1.43 -7.74
CA MET A 314 6.59 -0.50 -8.73
C MET A 314 7.48 0.73 -8.91
N ILE A 315 8.08 1.25 -7.83
CA ILE A 315 9.06 2.34 -7.92
C ILE A 315 10.24 1.92 -8.80
N MET A 316 10.81 0.75 -8.58
CA MET A 316 11.93 0.26 -9.37
C MET A 316 11.54 -0.05 -10.83
N PHE A 317 10.35 -0.60 -11.05
CA PHE A 317 9.82 -0.84 -12.39
C PHE A 317 9.65 0.47 -13.17
N PHE A 318 8.99 1.46 -12.59
CA PHE A 318 8.80 2.75 -13.25
C PHE A 318 10.10 3.54 -13.41
N ALA A 319 11.01 3.48 -12.43
CA ALA A 319 12.31 4.09 -12.55
C ALA A 319 13.07 3.55 -13.76
N ASN A 320 13.10 2.22 -13.92
CA ASN A 320 13.72 1.58 -15.08
C ASN A 320 13.03 1.97 -16.41
N ALA A 321 11.70 2.05 -16.41
CA ALA A 321 10.90 2.37 -17.58
C ALA A 321 11.02 3.85 -18.00
N CYS A 322 11.17 4.75 -17.02
CA CYS A 322 11.36 6.19 -17.25
C CYS A 322 12.83 6.61 -17.41
N GLY A 323 13.77 5.66 -17.25
CA GLY A 323 15.20 5.97 -17.30
C GLY A 323 15.71 6.75 -16.07
N VAL A 324 14.96 6.73 -14.96
CA VAL A 324 15.36 7.37 -13.70
C VAL A 324 16.33 6.47 -12.96
N HIS A 325 17.52 6.99 -12.65
CA HIS A 325 18.54 6.23 -11.93
C HIS A 325 18.28 6.26 -10.41
N VAL A 326 17.89 5.14 -9.84
CA VAL A 326 17.74 4.97 -8.38
C VAL A 326 19.07 4.50 -7.81
N SER A 327 19.77 5.38 -7.11
CA SER A 327 21.02 5.08 -6.40
C SER A 327 20.78 4.15 -5.21
N ILE A 328 21.86 3.51 -4.70
CA ILE A 328 21.76 2.68 -3.50
C ILE A 328 21.29 3.51 -2.29
N SER A 329 21.75 4.75 -2.19
CA SER A 329 21.30 5.70 -1.15
C SER A 329 19.80 5.95 -1.23
N MET A 330 19.26 6.17 -2.43
CA MET A 330 17.84 6.33 -2.66
C MET A 330 17.07 5.07 -2.30
N MET A 331 17.58 3.88 -2.64
CA MET A 331 16.94 2.62 -2.24
C MET A 331 16.81 2.47 -0.71
N ILE A 332 17.84 2.89 0.04
CA ILE A 332 17.79 2.89 1.51
C ILE A 332 16.71 3.87 2.01
N ILE A 333 16.64 5.07 1.45
CA ILE A 333 15.62 6.06 1.80
C ILE A 333 14.23 5.54 1.49
N ILE A 334 14.02 4.96 0.31
CA ILE A 334 12.74 4.36 -0.11
C ILE A 334 12.37 3.21 0.85
N LEU A 335 13.32 2.35 1.23
CA LEU A 335 13.09 1.26 2.18
C LEU A 335 12.60 1.80 3.52
N LEU A 336 13.30 2.77 4.10
CA LEU A 336 12.94 3.36 5.39
C LEU A 336 11.60 4.08 5.33
N ALA A 337 11.38 4.90 4.29
CA ALA A 337 10.11 5.59 4.09
C ALA A 337 8.95 4.60 3.88
N ASN A 338 9.18 3.51 3.15
CA ASN A 338 8.17 2.49 2.92
C ASN A 338 7.77 1.75 4.21
N VAL A 339 8.73 1.43 5.08
CA VAL A 339 8.44 0.87 6.41
C VAL A 339 7.56 1.81 7.23
N LEU A 340 7.84 3.11 7.19
CA LEU A 340 7.03 4.11 7.90
C LEU A 340 5.64 4.27 7.28
N LEU A 341 5.56 4.32 5.96
CA LEU A 341 4.30 4.43 5.22
C LEU A 341 3.41 3.21 5.43
N SER A 342 4.00 2.02 5.58
CA SER A 342 3.25 0.80 5.82
C SER A 342 2.41 0.89 7.10
N VAL A 343 2.96 1.48 8.17
CA VAL A 343 2.26 1.69 9.45
C VAL A 343 1.03 2.60 9.30
N GLY A 344 1.05 3.51 8.33
CA GLY A 344 -0.05 4.45 8.06
C GLY A 344 -0.96 4.06 6.91
N THR A 345 -0.69 2.93 6.23
CA THR A 345 -1.51 2.52 5.09
C THR A 345 -2.79 1.82 5.57
N PRO A 346 -3.99 2.34 5.24
CA PRO A 346 -5.23 1.74 5.73
C PRO A 346 -5.54 0.42 5.01
N GLY A 347 -6.04 -0.57 5.76
CA GLY A 347 -6.43 -1.90 5.26
C GLY A 347 -7.76 -1.92 4.50
N ILE A 348 -7.95 -1.01 3.57
CA ILE A 348 -9.14 -0.86 2.72
C ILE A 348 -8.73 -0.81 1.24
N PRO A 349 -9.64 -1.13 0.28
CA PRO A 349 -9.33 -1.07 -1.14
C PRO A 349 -8.75 0.28 -1.55
N GLY A 350 -7.62 0.26 -2.28
CA GLY A 350 -6.94 1.47 -2.76
C GLY A 350 -6.13 2.22 -1.70
N GLY A 351 -6.02 1.72 -0.47
CA GLY A 351 -5.24 2.37 0.60
C GLY A 351 -3.78 2.63 0.25
N ALA A 352 -3.19 1.77 -0.58
CA ALA A 352 -1.81 1.89 -1.04
C ALA A 352 -1.54 3.03 -2.04
N ILE A 353 -2.58 3.60 -2.66
CA ILE A 353 -2.41 4.62 -3.73
C ILE A 353 -1.70 5.86 -3.19
N ALA A 354 -2.11 6.36 -2.02
CA ALA A 354 -1.50 7.53 -1.41
C ALA A 354 -0.03 7.31 -1.06
N SER A 355 0.28 6.15 -0.48
CA SER A 355 1.65 5.77 -0.10
C SER A 355 2.54 5.57 -1.31
N PHE A 356 2.01 4.99 -2.41
CA PHE A 356 2.76 4.88 -3.66
C PHE A 356 3.06 6.26 -4.26
N ALA A 357 2.07 7.18 -4.28
CA ALA A 357 2.29 8.54 -4.78
C ALA A 357 3.39 9.27 -4.00
N ALA A 358 3.40 9.09 -2.67
CA ALA A 358 4.43 9.62 -1.80
C ALA A 358 5.83 9.13 -2.20
N LEU A 359 5.99 7.81 -2.32
CA LEU A 359 7.27 7.20 -2.70
C LEU A 359 7.68 7.55 -4.14
N ALA A 360 6.73 7.62 -5.07
CA ALA A 360 7.00 7.99 -6.45
C ALA A 360 7.55 9.43 -6.56
N THR A 361 6.96 10.35 -5.80
CA THR A 361 7.46 11.73 -5.71
C THR A 361 8.86 11.77 -5.11
N MET A 362 9.11 11.03 -4.02
CA MET A 362 10.44 10.94 -3.39
C MET A 362 11.49 10.35 -4.34
N ALA A 363 11.10 9.37 -5.15
CA ALA A 363 11.98 8.75 -6.14
C ALA A 363 12.21 9.62 -7.39
N GLY A 364 11.58 10.80 -7.48
CA GLY A 364 11.68 11.68 -8.65
C GLY A 364 11.01 11.11 -9.90
N LEU A 365 9.98 10.28 -9.73
CA LEU A 365 9.24 9.72 -10.86
C LEU A 365 8.26 10.75 -11.45
N PRO A 366 8.05 10.74 -12.77
CA PRO A 366 7.07 11.60 -13.41
C PRO A 366 5.66 11.36 -12.89
N ALA A 367 4.86 12.41 -12.73
CA ALA A 367 3.48 12.30 -12.24
C ALA A 367 2.59 11.34 -13.07
N GLY A 368 2.89 11.19 -14.37
CA GLY A 368 2.20 10.28 -15.27
C GLY A 368 2.25 8.79 -14.87
N VAL A 369 3.24 8.36 -14.04
CA VAL A 369 3.32 6.97 -13.55
C VAL A 369 2.11 6.61 -12.69
N MET A 370 1.50 7.59 -12.03
CA MET A 370 0.31 7.38 -11.20
C MET A 370 -0.88 6.87 -12.00
N GLY A 371 -1.11 7.40 -13.21
CA GLY A 371 -2.19 6.93 -14.07
C GLY A 371 -2.03 5.46 -14.45
N VAL A 372 -0.79 5.06 -14.79
CA VAL A 372 -0.47 3.66 -15.09
C VAL A 372 -0.64 2.78 -13.86
N TYR A 373 -0.11 3.19 -12.71
CA TYR A 373 -0.23 2.44 -11.46
C TYR A 373 -1.70 2.21 -11.08
N ILE A 374 -2.51 3.27 -11.08
CA ILE A 374 -3.91 3.19 -10.69
C ILE A 374 -4.70 2.25 -11.61
N SER A 375 -4.39 2.22 -12.90
CA SER A 375 -5.07 1.35 -13.86
C SER A 375 -4.92 -0.14 -13.57
N ILE A 376 -3.84 -0.56 -12.90
CA ILE A 376 -3.57 -1.94 -12.52
C ILE A 376 -3.63 -2.16 -11.00
N ASN A 377 -3.84 -1.10 -10.21
CA ASN A 377 -3.76 -1.16 -8.75
C ASN A 377 -4.67 -2.23 -8.15
N THR A 378 -5.91 -2.37 -8.63
CA THR A 378 -6.83 -3.36 -8.09
C THR A 378 -6.29 -4.78 -8.21
N LEU A 379 -5.65 -5.12 -9.35
CA LEU A 379 -5.01 -6.43 -9.54
C LEU A 379 -3.85 -6.63 -8.57
N CYS A 380 -3.06 -5.60 -8.35
CA CYS A 380 -1.96 -5.64 -7.40
C CYS A 380 -2.47 -5.75 -5.96
N ASP A 381 -3.52 -5.00 -5.62
CA ASP A 381 -4.09 -4.91 -4.28
C ASP A 381 -4.75 -6.22 -3.82
N MET A 382 -5.38 -6.97 -4.74
CA MET A 382 -5.92 -8.31 -4.46
C MET A 382 -4.84 -9.24 -3.89
N GLY A 383 -3.69 -9.33 -4.56
CA GLY A 383 -2.57 -10.15 -4.13
C GLY A 383 -1.91 -9.60 -2.86
N ALA A 384 -1.71 -8.29 -2.79
CA ALA A 384 -1.10 -7.65 -1.64
C ALA A 384 -1.93 -7.85 -0.37
N THR A 385 -3.24 -7.61 -0.42
CA THR A 385 -4.13 -7.79 0.73
C THR A 385 -4.19 -9.24 1.19
N CYS A 386 -4.20 -10.20 0.26
CA CYS A 386 -4.13 -11.62 0.58
C CYS A 386 -2.88 -11.94 1.43
N VAL A 387 -1.71 -11.47 1.00
CA VAL A 387 -0.43 -11.77 1.67
C VAL A 387 -0.29 -11.00 2.99
N ASN A 388 -0.80 -9.76 3.09
CA ASN A 388 -0.85 -9.01 4.35
C ASN A 388 -1.65 -9.79 5.41
N VAL A 389 -2.84 -10.26 5.07
CA VAL A 389 -3.69 -11.04 5.98
C VAL A 389 -3.03 -12.38 6.38
N ILE A 390 -2.28 -13.01 5.48
CA ILE A 390 -1.45 -14.18 5.84
C ILE A 390 -0.42 -13.80 6.90
N GLY A 391 0.23 -12.64 6.77
CA GLY A 391 1.20 -12.13 7.73
C GLY A 391 0.60 -11.82 9.10
N ASP A 392 -0.62 -11.26 9.16
CA ASP A 392 -1.35 -11.01 10.42
C ASP A 392 -1.52 -12.31 11.20
N MET A 393 -1.95 -13.36 10.50
CA MET A 393 -2.16 -14.69 11.09
C MET A 393 -0.84 -15.39 11.43
N ALA A 394 0.22 -15.19 10.64
CA ALA A 394 1.55 -15.71 10.94
C ALA A 394 2.10 -15.08 12.22
N GLY A 395 1.92 -13.76 12.40
CA GLY A 395 2.24 -13.05 13.65
C GLY A 395 1.56 -13.69 14.86
N CYS A 396 0.27 -13.99 14.76
CA CYS A 396 -0.48 -14.67 15.83
C CYS A 396 0.15 -16.01 16.22
N VAL A 397 0.51 -16.84 15.24
CA VAL A 397 1.10 -18.16 15.47
C VAL A 397 2.49 -18.05 16.10
N VAL A 398 3.30 -17.08 15.68
CA VAL A 398 4.62 -16.80 16.25
C VAL A 398 4.49 -16.31 17.68
N LEU A 399 3.57 -15.39 17.95
CA LEU A 399 3.38 -14.83 19.29
C LEU A 399 2.83 -15.84 20.30
N LYS A 400 1.99 -16.76 19.86
CA LYS A 400 1.48 -17.87 20.70
C LYS A 400 2.62 -18.66 21.36
N GLU A 401 3.73 -18.87 20.67
CA GLU A 401 4.89 -19.63 21.17
C GLU A 401 5.87 -18.79 21.99
N LYS A 402 5.79 -17.45 21.85
CA LYS A 402 6.74 -16.52 22.48
C LYS A 402 6.20 -15.85 23.75
N ILE A 403 4.90 -15.80 23.90
CA ILE A 403 4.25 -15.09 25.02
C ILE A 403 3.50 -16.12 25.87
N GLU A 404 3.97 -16.30 27.11
CA GLU A 404 3.23 -17.02 28.12
C GLU A 404 2.02 -16.19 28.55
N ILE A 405 0.84 -16.73 28.33
CA ILE A 405 -0.42 -16.14 28.81
C ILE A 405 -0.72 -16.81 30.13
N GLU A 406 -0.75 -16.01 31.22
CA GLU A 406 -1.27 -16.46 32.50
C GLU A 406 -2.71 -16.97 32.29
N LYS A 407 -2.95 -18.22 32.68
CA LYS A 407 -4.26 -18.89 32.56
C LYS A 407 -5.27 -18.32 33.52
#